data_b1fde0ee08ecd5fba03256ddabcbcdf4
#
_entry.id   b1fde0ee08ecd5fba03256ddabcbcdf4
#
_cell.length_a   1.000
_cell.length_b   1.000
_cell.length_c   1.000
_cell.angle_alpha   90.00
_cell.angle_beta   90.00
_cell.angle_gamma   90.00
#
_symmetry.space_group_name_H-M   'P 1'
#
loop_
_entity.id
_entity.type
_entity.pdbx_description
1 polymer ?
#
loop_
_entity_poly.entity_id
_entity_poly.type
_entity_poly.pdbx_seq_one_letter_code
_entity_poly.pdbx_strand_id
1 'polypeptide(L)'
;MPDTDALDPEAEVVAVHQLLATWLGTDAKPEVLERFAATQHDTFSMVTTAGTRMSQSELLAGLRRAGNSRPGLDIEISEVEVLLAEGQVTVVRFLERHHFDGKHSDRWTTAVMTAESAPPRFRWRALHETQTTD
;
A
#
# COMPACT_ATOMS: atom_id res chain seq x y z
N MET A 1 2.48 -20.74 22.87
CA MET A 1 3.49 -20.63 21.87
C MET A 1 3.22 -19.44 20.96
N PRO A 2 4.18 -18.60 20.73
CA PRO A 2 3.91 -17.48 19.85
C PRO A 2 3.58 -17.98 18.46
N ASP A 3 2.56 -17.39 17.90
CA ASP A 3 2.16 -17.67 16.54
C ASP A 3 3.11 -16.89 15.61
N THR A 4 4.04 -17.61 14.97
CA THR A 4 4.99 -16.99 14.04
C THR A 4 4.30 -16.43 12.80
N ASP A 5 3.03 -16.85 12.59
CA ASP A 5 2.20 -16.34 11.51
C ASP A 5 1.24 -15.27 11.98
N ALA A 6 1.48 -14.73 13.18
CA ALA A 6 0.63 -13.67 13.70
C ALA A 6 0.58 -12.50 12.73
N LEU A 7 -0.62 -11.97 12.55
CA LEU A 7 -0.83 -10.85 11.65
C LEU A 7 -0.22 -9.59 12.25
N ASP A 8 0.57 -8.90 11.44
CA ASP A 8 1.22 -7.65 11.82
C ASP A 8 0.85 -6.58 10.80
N PRO A 9 -0.16 -5.76 11.10
CA PRO A 9 -0.59 -4.73 10.15
C PRO A 9 0.50 -3.73 9.79
N GLU A 10 1.36 -3.36 10.72
CA GLU A 10 2.45 -2.43 10.41
C GLU A 10 3.44 -3.04 9.42
N ALA A 11 3.84 -4.29 9.64
CA ALA A 11 4.73 -4.98 8.72
C ALA A 11 4.10 -5.12 7.34
N GLU A 12 2.79 -5.36 7.28
CA GLU A 12 2.08 -5.44 6.01
C GLU A 12 2.13 -4.11 5.27
N VAL A 13 1.84 -3.01 5.96
CA VAL A 13 1.86 -1.68 5.36
C VAL A 13 3.24 -1.38 4.77
N VAL A 14 4.30 -1.65 5.54
CA VAL A 14 5.68 -1.42 5.10
C VAL A 14 6.00 -2.27 3.88
N ALA A 15 5.67 -3.57 3.93
CA ALA A 15 6.01 -4.51 2.86
C ALA A 15 5.32 -4.16 1.53
N VAL A 16 4.05 -3.80 1.58
CA VAL A 16 3.29 -3.45 0.38
C VAL A 16 3.84 -2.18 -0.27
N HIS A 17 4.20 -1.19 0.55
CA HIS A 17 4.77 0.05 0.02
C HIS A 17 6.20 -0.13 -0.50
N GLN A 18 6.95 -1.09 0.05
CA GLN A 18 8.25 -1.43 -0.52
C GLN A 18 8.11 -2.07 -1.91
N LEU A 19 7.10 -2.92 -2.11
CA LEU A 19 6.81 -3.47 -3.44
C LEU A 19 6.48 -2.35 -4.43
N LEU A 20 5.66 -1.41 -3.99
CA LEU A 20 5.26 -0.29 -4.83
C LEU A 20 6.46 0.61 -5.19
N ALA A 21 7.29 0.95 -4.20
CA ALA A 21 8.48 1.76 -4.44
C ALA A 21 9.46 1.05 -5.37
N THR A 22 9.63 -0.26 -5.22
CA THR A 22 10.50 -1.05 -6.09
C THR A 22 9.97 -1.04 -7.52
N TRP A 23 8.67 -1.22 -7.69
CA TRP A 23 8.06 -1.22 -9.03
C TRP A 23 8.20 0.12 -9.72
N LEU A 24 7.90 1.20 -9.03
CA LEU A 24 7.93 2.55 -9.61
C LEU A 24 9.34 3.12 -9.70
N GLY A 25 10.24 2.70 -8.84
CA GLY A 25 11.56 3.31 -8.68
C GLY A 25 12.73 2.56 -9.27
N THR A 26 12.51 1.35 -9.77
CA THR A 26 13.57 0.53 -10.38
C THR A 26 13.05 -0.16 -11.63
N ASP A 27 13.96 -0.73 -12.40
CA ASP A 27 13.61 -1.62 -13.52
C ASP A 27 13.32 -3.00 -12.94
N ALA A 28 12.18 -3.14 -12.31
CA ALA A 28 11.80 -4.33 -11.57
C ALA A 28 11.26 -5.43 -12.49
N LYS A 29 11.41 -6.68 -12.05
CA LYS A 29 10.83 -7.83 -12.76
C LYS A 29 9.32 -7.84 -12.60
N PRO A 30 8.58 -8.44 -13.55
CA PRO A 30 7.12 -8.51 -13.48
C PRO A 30 6.57 -9.10 -12.18
N GLU A 31 7.33 -10.00 -11.53
CA GLU A 31 6.93 -10.63 -10.27
C GLU A 31 6.68 -9.62 -9.15
N VAL A 32 7.36 -8.48 -9.19
CA VAL A 32 7.16 -7.43 -8.17
C VAL A 32 5.74 -6.91 -8.24
N LEU A 33 5.24 -6.61 -9.43
CA LEU A 33 3.87 -6.14 -9.58
C LEU A 33 2.86 -7.25 -9.29
N GLU A 34 3.17 -8.48 -9.67
CA GLU A 34 2.29 -9.62 -9.37
C GLU A 34 2.14 -9.80 -7.86
N ARG A 35 3.22 -9.66 -7.10
CA ARG A 35 3.18 -9.75 -5.63
C ARG A 35 2.35 -8.62 -5.05
N PHE A 36 2.51 -7.41 -5.56
CA PHE A 36 1.69 -6.28 -5.15
C PHE A 36 0.21 -6.56 -5.45
N ALA A 37 -0.10 -7.00 -6.67
CA ALA A 37 -1.47 -7.28 -7.09
C ALA A 37 -2.14 -8.33 -6.20
N ALA A 38 -1.38 -9.33 -5.75
CA ALA A 38 -1.92 -10.39 -4.90
C ALA A 38 -2.39 -9.87 -3.54
N THR A 39 -1.88 -8.71 -3.08
CA THR A 39 -2.32 -8.11 -1.81
C THR A 39 -3.61 -7.31 -1.96
N GLN A 40 -4.08 -7.06 -3.19
CA GLN A 40 -5.26 -6.23 -3.43
C GLN A 40 -6.46 -7.12 -3.68
N HIS A 41 -7.51 -6.94 -2.89
CA HIS A 41 -8.75 -7.69 -3.07
C HIS A 41 -9.45 -7.26 -4.37
N ASP A 42 -10.24 -8.16 -4.96
CA ASP A 42 -10.96 -7.89 -6.21
C ASP A 42 -11.84 -6.64 -6.12
N THR A 43 -12.38 -6.37 -4.93
CA THR A 43 -13.26 -5.22 -4.71
C THR A 43 -12.51 -3.98 -4.25
N PHE A 44 -11.17 -4.04 -4.24
CA PHE A 44 -10.36 -2.91 -3.77
C PHE A 44 -10.71 -1.64 -4.55
N SER A 45 -10.80 -0.53 -3.82
CA SER A 45 -10.90 0.79 -4.42
C SER A 45 -10.12 1.78 -3.57
N MET A 46 -9.71 2.87 -4.19
CA MET A 46 -9.01 3.92 -3.46
C MET A 46 -9.45 5.30 -3.93
N VAL A 47 -9.22 6.28 -3.06
CA VAL A 47 -9.33 7.69 -3.42
C VAL A 47 -7.93 8.27 -3.27
N THR A 48 -7.43 8.86 -4.35
CA THR A 48 -6.08 9.44 -4.39
C THR A 48 -6.06 10.82 -3.75
N THR A 49 -4.86 11.35 -3.54
CA THR A 49 -4.69 12.71 -3.02
C THR A 49 -5.33 13.77 -3.92
N ALA A 50 -5.49 13.46 -5.20
CA ALA A 50 -6.17 14.37 -6.15
C ALA A 50 -7.68 14.24 -6.12
N GLY A 51 -8.22 13.34 -5.28
CA GLY A 51 -9.66 13.13 -5.19
C GLY A 51 -10.21 12.20 -6.26
N THR A 52 -9.36 11.48 -6.97
CA THR A 52 -9.78 10.53 -8.00
C THR A 52 -10.05 9.16 -7.39
N ARG A 53 -11.21 8.60 -7.67
CA ARG A 53 -11.54 7.25 -7.23
C ARG A 53 -11.08 6.25 -8.30
N MET A 54 -10.39 5.19 -7.84
CA MET A 54 -9.86 4.16 -8.73
C MET A 54 -10.26 2.78 -8.22
N SER A 55 -10.66 1.91 -9.14
CA SER A 55 -10.88 0.50 -8.83
C SER A 55 -9.55 -0.25 -8.84
N GLN A 56 -9.58 -1.50 -8.36
CA GLN A 56 -8.40 -2.38 -8.42
C GLN A 56 -7.87 -2.50 -9.85
N SER A 57 -8.73 -2.76 -10.82
CA SER A 57 -8.28 -2.92 -12.21
C SER A 57 -7.70 -1.63 -12.80
N GLU A 58 -8.27 -0.48 -12.45
CA GLU A 58 -7.73 0.80 -12.90
C GLU A 58 -6.36 1.07 -12.28
N LEU A 59 -6.20 0.78 -10.98
CA LEU A 59 -4.92 0.93 -10.31
C LEU A 59 -3.86 0.05 -10.96
N LEU A 60 -4.15 -1.23 -11.16
CA LEU A 60 -3.17 -2.16 -11.72
C LEU A 60 -2.83 -1.83 -13.17
N ALA A 61 -3.79 -1.39 -13.96
CA ALA A 61 -3.53 -0.97 -15.34
C ALA A 61 -2.59 0.24 -15.36
N GLY A 62 -2.81 1.22 -14.47
CA GLY A 62 -1.93 2.37 -14.34
C GLY A 62 -0.53 1.98 -13.92
N LEU A 63 -0.41 1.08 -12.95
CA LEU A 63 0.89 0.63 -12.47
C LEU A 63 1.67 -0.13 -13.55
N ARG A 64 1.01 -0.95 -14.36
CA ARG A 64 1.68 -1.66 -15.45
C ARG A 64 2.39 -0.69 -16.40
N ARG A 65 1.79 0.46 -16.66
CA ARG A 65 2.35 1.48 -17.53
C ARG A 65 3.41 2.34 -16.83
N ALA A 66 3.46 2.30 -15.50
CA ALA A 66 4.28 3.22 -14.71
C ALA A 66 5.56 2.60 -14.16
N GLY A 67 5.92 1.38 -14.59
CA GLY A 67 7.14 0.74 -14.12
C GLY A 67 8.37 1.59 -14.39
N ASN A 68 9.18 1.78 -13.34
CA ASN A 68 10.38 2.62 -13.38
C ASN A 68 10.13 4.05 -13.85
N SER A 69 8.91 4.55 -13.64
CA SER A 69 8.55 5.93 -14.02
C SER A 69 9.11 6.97 -13.06
N ARG A 70 9.54 6.54 -11.88
CA ARG A 70 10.12 7.42 -10.85
C ARG A 70 11.43 6.81 -10.32
N PRO A 71 12.49 6.78 -11.14
CA PRO A 71 13.75 6.14 -10.74
C PRO A 71 14.25 6.69 -9.41
N GLY A 72 14.56 5.78 -8.48
CA GLY A 72 15.06 6.15 -7.16
C GLY A 72 13.97 6.46 -6.14
N LEU A 73 12.70 6.29 -6.47
CA LEU A 73 11.63 6.54 -5.51
C LEU A 73 11.82 5.68 -4.26
N ASP A 74 11.69 6.32 -3.09
CA ASP A 74 11.64 5.66 -1.81
C ASP A 74 10.34 6.05 -1.10
N ILE A 75 9.68 5.10 -0.46
CA ILE A 75 8.46 5.36 0.30
C ILE A 75 8.72 4.98 1.75
N GLU A 76 8.65 5.98 2.61
CA GLU A 76 8.86 5.82 4.05
C GLU A 76 7.51 5.81 4.76
N ILE A 77 7.28 4.77 5.57
CA ILE A 77 6.06 4.64 6.37
C ILE A 77 6.37 4.96 7.81
N SER A 78 5.54 5.79 8.44
CA SER A 78 5.69 6.14 9.84
C SER A 78 4.32 6.36 10.47
N GLU A 79 4.29 6.47 11.80
CA GLU A 79 3.10 6.76 12.60
C GLU A 79 1.94 5.84 12.32
N VAL A 80 2.21 4.55 12.24
CA VAL A 80 1.19 3.54 11.98
C VAL A 80 0.31 3.37 13.22
N GLU A 81 -1.00 3.51 13.03
CA GLU A 81 -2.00 3.31 14.08
C GLU A 81 -3.00 2.26 13.60
N VAL A 82 -3.27 1.27 14.44
CA VAL A 82 -4.38 0.36 14.20
C VAL A 82 -5.62 0.99 14.82
N LEU A 83 -6.52 1.48 13.98
CA LEU A 83 -7.73 2.17 14.44
C LEU A 83 -8.81 1.19 14.88
N LEU A 84 -8.83 0.02 14.24
CA LEU A 84 -9.80 -1.03 14.56
C LEU A 84 -9.22 -2.37 14.13
N ALA A 85 -9.31 -3.37 15.00
CA ALA A 85 -8.98 -4.75 14.65
C ALA A 85 -10.07 -5.61 15.25
N GLU A 86 -11.03 -6.05 14.44
CA GLU A 86 -12.22 -6.74 14.92
C GLU A 86 -12.61 -7.81 13.92
N GLY A 87 -12.69 -9.06 14.37
CA GLY A 87 -12.91 -10.20 13.49
C GLY A 87 -11.78 -10.28 12.46
N GLN A 88 -12.13 -10.29 11.20
CA GLN A 88 -11.15 -10.34 10.11
C GLN A 88 -10.80 -8.96 9.58
N VAL A 89 -11.39 -7.90 10.12
CA VAL A 89 -11.23 -6.55 9.60
C VAL A 89 -10.19 -5.79 10.41
N THR A 90 -9.25 -5.16 9.72
CA THR A 90 -8.27 -4.25 10.32
C THR A 90 -8.32 -2.93 9.57
N VAL A 91 -8.44 -1.83 10.33
CA VAL A 91 -8.38 -0.49 9.78
C VAL A 91 -7.14 0.19 10.35
N VAL A 92 -6.30 0.72 9.46
CA VAL A 92 -5.04 1.38 9.85
C VAL A 92 -4.99 2.78 9.30
N ARG A 93 -4.25 3.65 9.99
CA ARG A 93 -3.89 4.97 9.47
C ARG A 93 -2.39 5.14 9.63
N PHE A 94 -1.75 5.72 8.65
CA PHE A 94 -0.30 5.92 8.68
C PHE A 94 0.11 7.13 7.86
N LEU A 95 1.32 7.60 8.12
CA LEU A 95 1.93 8.68 7.34
C LEU A 95 2.84 8.04 6.29
N GLU A 96 2.67 8.46 5.06
CA GLU A 96 3.40 7.94 3.92
C GLU A 96 4.20 9.09 3.31
N ARG A 97 5.53 8.96 3.28
CA ARG A 97 6.42 9.97 2.71
C ARG A 97 7.07 9.41 1.45
N HIS A 98 6.87 10.09 0.35
CA HIS A 98 7.52 9.76 -0.92
C HIS A 98 8.74 10.65 -1.10
N HIS A 99 9.92 10.02 -1.19
CA HIS A 99 11.17 10.71 -1.50
C HIS A 99 11.48 10.48 -2.97
N PHE A 100 11.57 11.56 -3.74
CA PHE A 100 11.83 11.45 -5.15
C PHE A 100 12.49 12.73 -5.64
N ASP A 101 13.57 12.60 -6.42
CA ASP A 101 14.25 13.71 -7.08
C ASP A 101 14.68 14.80 -6.08
N GLY A 102 15.18 14.37 -4.91
CA GLY A 102 15.65 15.29 -3.88
C GLY A 102 14.56 16.03 -3.11
N LYS A 103 13.30 15.65 -3.34
CA LYS A 103 12.14 16.25 -2.69
C LYS A 103 11.34 15.19 -1.99
N HIS A 104 10.41 15.62 -1.12
CA HIS A 104 9.47 14.67 -0.53
C HIS A 104 8.06 15.24 -0.53
N SER A 105 7.09 14.34 -0.52
CA SER A 105 5.69 14.70 -0.30
C SER A 105 5.09 13.72 0.69
N ASP A 106 4.26 14.23 1.59
CA ASP A 106 3.67 13.45 2.66
C ASP A 106 2.16 13.37 2.48
N ARG A 107 1.59 12.24 2.86
CA ARG A 107 0.15 12.04 2.85
C ARG A 107 -0.26 11.15 4.01
N TRP A 108 -1.44 11.45 4.57
CA TRP A 108 -2.10 10.54 5.50
C TRP A 108 -2.91 9.55 4.70
N THR A 109 -2.80 8.30 5.10
CA THR A 109 -3.51 7.21 4.43
C THR A 109 -4.29 6.40 5.44
N THR A 110 -5.56 6.16 5.16
CA THR A 110 -6.38 5.24 5.94
C THR A 110 -6.74 4.07 5.05
N ALA A 111 -6.55 2.85 5.55
CA ALA A 111 -6.78 1.66 4.76
C ALA A 111 -7.58 0.63 5.54
N VAL A 112 -8.41 -0.11 4.81
CA VAL A 112 -9.17 -1.24 5.34
C VAL A 112 -8.60 -2.51 4.74
N MET A 113 -8.22 -3.44 5.60
CA MET A 113 -7.67 -4.74 5.20
C MET A 113 -8.51 -5.85 5.82
N THR A 114 -8.55 -6.99 5.15
CA THR A 114 -9.14 -8.20 5.74
C THR A 114 -8.07 -9.27 5.86
N ALA A 115 -8.13 -10.01 6.98
CA ALA A 115 -7.20 -11.09 7.26
C ALA A 115 -7.54 -12.32 6.43
N GLU A 116 -6.52 -13.03 6.00
CA GLU A 116 -6.65 -14.27 5.22
C GLU A 116 -5.99 -15.41 5.99
N SER A 117 -6.49 -16.62 5.78
CA SER A 117 -5.95 -17.81 6.45
C SER A 117 -4.63 -18.31 5.83
N ALA A 118 -4.36 -17.89 4.59
CA ALA A 118 -3.15 -18.28 3.86
C ALA A 118 -2.50 -17.04 3.26
N PRO A 119 -1.21 -17.11 2.88
CA PRO A 119 -0.56 -15.96 2.23
C PRO A 119 -1.23 -15.59 0.91
N PRO A 120 -1.30 -14.29 0.60
CA PRO A 120 -0.96 -13.20 1.50
C PRO A 120 -1.92 -13.13 2.68
N ARG A 121 -1.38 -12.76 3.85
CA ARG A 121 -2.14 -12.83 5.11
C ARG A 121 -3.14 -11.70 5.26
N PHE A 122 -3.01 -10.65 4.45
CA PHE A 122 -3.97 -9.55 4.36
C PHE A 122 -4.35 -9.32 2.93
N ARG A 123 -5.58 -8.87 2.72
CA ARG A 123 -6.02 -8.32 1.45
C ARG A 123 -6.52 -6.91 1.68
N TRP A 124 -6.07 -5.98 0.87
CA TRP A 124 -6.46 -4.57 0.97
C TRP A 124 -7.81 -4.38 0.29
N ARG A 125 -8.74 -3.77 1.01
CA ARG A 125 -10.12 -3.58 0.56
C ARG A 125 -10.42 -2.18 0.12
N ALA A 126 -9.86 -1.19 0.82
CA ALA A 126 -10.10 0.21 0.52
C ALA A 126 -8.95 1.05 1.06
N LEU A 127 -8.72 2.19 0.43
CA LEU A 127 -7.66 3.10 0.83
C LEU A 127 -8.05 4.51 0.45
N HIS A 128 -7.77 5.46 1.34
CA HIS A 128 -8.05 6.86 1.11
C HIS A 128 -6.83 7.68 1.51
N GLU A 129 -6.35 8.51 0.59
CA GLU A 129 -5.19 9.35 0.80
C GLU A 129 -5.57 10.81 0.89
N THR A 130 -4.90 11.54 1.79
CA THR A 130 -5.06 12.99 1.92
C THR A 130 -3.68 13.62 2.02
N GLN A 131 -3.40 14.56 1.13
CA GLN A 131 -2.14 15.30 1.14
C GLN A 131 -2.03 16.10 2.44
N THR A 132 -0.86 16.08 3.08
CA THR A 132 -0.65 16.93 4.27
C THR A 132 -0.54 18.38 3.87
N THR A 133 -0.79 19.26 4.84
CA THR A 133 -0.74 20.70 4.59
C THR A 133 0.64 21.29 4.82
N ASP A 134 1.58 20.51 5.27
CA ASP A 134 2.94 20.98 5.57
C ASP A 134 3.88 20.78 4.40
#